data_128842462ea6ab4166289b05712c07ac
#
_entry.id   128842462ea6ab4166289b05712c07ac
#
_cell.length_a   1.000
_cell.length_b   1.000
_cell.length_c   1.000
_cell.angle_alpha   90.00
_cell.angle_beta   90.00
_cell.angle_gamma   90.00
#
_symmetry.space_group_name_H-M   'P 1'
#
loop_
_entity.id
_entity.type
_entity.pdbx_description
1 polymer ?
#
loop_
_entity_poly.entity_id
_entity_poly.type
_entity_poly.pdbx_seq_one_letter_code
_entity_poly.pdbx_strand_id
1 'polypeptide(L)'
;MRVLITGWASFWHGEATAGDVLSMRRVQSSLTEAGIDNELAWSPGYLPGERSLDDADPDRYSHLVFACGPAHGQQVVELHRRYADCRRIAVGVSVIDPDDPAVTGFHRVLARDDGVRTRLDLSLAEQTESRPVTGVIMAPGQPEYGARGAHRKVHDELARWLTCLDCARLPLDTRLDTGNWRHCSTPDQFTSVLARLDAVVSTRLHGLVLGLRAGVPVLAVDPIRGGGKLTAQVGALDWPALVPADEAGPGAFDQWWDWCLSPPGRARAAALAAIPQQPLLTELLGELCPGGRA
;
A
#
# COMPACT_ATOMS: atom_id res chain seq x y z
N MET A 1 -37.28 -2.27 -5.30
CA MET A 1 -36.48 -1.11 -4.86
C MET A 1 -35.05 -1.45 -5.19
N ARG A 2 -34.37 -0.62 -5.95
CA ARG A 2 -32.96 -0.78 -6.31
C ARG A 2 -32.21 0.49 -5.95
N VAL A 3 -31.08 0.37 -5.28
CA VAL A 3 -30.30 1.47 -4.71
C VAL A 3 -28.96 1.58 -5.42
N LEU A 4 -28.60 2.77 -5.90
CA LEU A 4 -27.24 3.09 -6.31
C LEU A 4 -26.53 3.77 -5.15
N ILE A 5 -25.38 3.23 -4.76
CA ILE A 5 -24.51 3.80 -3.73
C ILE A 5 -23.36 4.54 -4.42
N THR A 6 -23.16 5.79 -4.04
CA THR A 6 -22.12 6.67 -4.57
C THR A 6 -21.41 7.39 -3.44
N GLY A 7 -20.30 8.02 -3.76
CA GLY A 7 -19.52 8.88 -2.86
C GLY A 7 -18.43 9.62 -3.64
N TRP A 8 -17.48 10.20 -2.95
CA TRP A 8 -16.36 10.90 -3.60
C TRP A 8 -15.51 9.96 -4.46
N ALA A 9 -15.36 8.70 -4.04
CA ALA A 9 -14.68 7.66 -4.81
C ALA A 9 -15.42 7.22 -6.10
N SER A 10 -16.60 7.78 -6.39
CA SER A 10 -17.37 7.51 -7.63
C SER A 10 -17.14 8.55 -8.73
N PHE A 11 -16.67 9.75 -8.38
CA PHE A 11 -16.47 10.81 -9.35
C PHE A 11 -15.16 10.62 -10.12
N TRP A 12 -15.16 10.97 -11.43
CA TRP A 12 -13.99 10.85 -12.29
C TRP A 12 -12.74 11.58 -11.74
N HIS A 13 -12.94 12.76 -11.18
CA HIS A 13 -11.90 13.56 -10.53
C HIS A 13 -11.96 13.48 -9.00
N GLY A 14 -12.75 12.55 -8.47
CA GLY A 14 -12.87 12.35 -7.04
C GLY A 14 -11.66 11.61 -6.48
N GLU A 15 -11.24 12.01 -5.29
CA GLU A 15 -10.17 11.36 -4.56
C GLU A 15 -10.73 10.17 -3.78
N ALA A 16 -10.28 8.97 -4.10
CA ALA A 16 -10.66 7.78 -3.36
C ALA A 16 -9.79 7.64 -2.12
N THR A 17 -10.33 7.94 -0.95
CA THR A 17 -9.66 7.68 0.33
C THR A 17 -10.11 6.34 0.93
N ALA A 18 -9.28 5.76 1.78
CA ALA A 18 -9.63 4.51 2.47
C ALA A 18 -10.93 4.66 3.29
N GLY A 19 -11.13 5.81 3.95
CA GLY A 19 -12.32 6.09 4.73
C GLY A 19 -13.59 6.16 3.88
N ASP A 20 -13.54 6.81 2.73
CA ASP A 20 -14.69 6.90 1.81
C ASP A 20 -15.07 5.51 1.27
N VAL A 21 -14.07 4.73 0.83
CA VAL A 21 -14.28 3.38 0.31
C VAL A 21 -14.89 2.46 1.36
N LEU A 22 -14.37 2.47 2.59
CA LEU A 22 -14.91 1.68 3.69
C LEU A 22 -16.33 2.09 4.04
N SER A 23 -16.62 3.40 4.07
CA SER A 23 -17.96 3.92 4.34
C SER A 23 -18.98 3.49 3.28
N MET A 24 -18.60 3.55 1.99
CA MET A 24 -19.45 3.08 0.90
C MET A 24 -19.72 1.57 1.00
N ARG A 25 -18.68 0.77 1.29
CA ARG A 25 -18.80 -0.68 1.50
C ARG A 25 -19.66 -1.01 2.71
N ARG A 26 -19.55 -0.25 3.81
CA ARG A 26 -20.41 -0.45 4.99
C ARG A 26 -21.89 -0.20 4.68
N VAL A 27 -22.19 0.84 3.89
CA VAL A 27 -23.57 1.06 3.41
C VAL A 27 -24.03 -0.11 2.55
N GLN A 28 -23.19 -0.60 1.64
CA GLN A 28 -23.48 -1.76 0.81
C GLN A 28 -23.80 -2.99 1.66
N SER A 29 -22.91 -3.35 2.58
CA SER A 29 -23.07 -4.50 3.48
C SER A 29 -24.40 -4.41 4.24
N SER A 30 -24.72 -3.24 4.82
CA SER A 30 -25.96 -3.02 5.57
C SER A 30 -27.22 -3.17 4.70
N LEU A 31 -27.19 -2.68 3.46
CA LEU A 31 -28.33 -2.83 2.54
C LEU A 31 -28.49 -4.30 2.09
N THR A 32 -27.38 -4.98 1.85
CA THR A 32 -27.37 -6.40 1.47
C THR A 32 -27.91 -7.27 2.62
N GLU A 33 -27.46 -7.03 3.85
CA GLU A 33 -27.97 -7.69 5.07
C GLU A 33 -29.49 -7.49 5.25
N ALA A 34 -29.99 -6.33 4.85
CA ALA A 34 -31.42 -6.00 4.87
C ALA A 34 -32.21 -6.56 3.67
N GLY A 35 -31.58 -7.30 2.76
CA GLY A 35 -32.22 -7.84 1.54
C GLY A 35 -32.59 -6.78 0.51
N ILE A 36 -31.93 -5.61 0.52
CA ILE A 36 -32.16 -4.52 -0.40
C ILE A 36 -31.22 -4.63 -1.59
N ASP A 37 -31.76 -4.70 -2.80
CA ASP A 37 -30.97 -4.72 -4.05
C ASP A 37 -30.20 -3.41 -4.20
N ASN A 38 -28.88 -3.52 -4.34
CA ASN A 38 -27.99 -2.38 -4.36
C ASN A 38 -26.74 -2.62 -5.21
N GLU A 39 -26.16 -1.53 -5.71
CA GLU A 39 -24.92 -1.51 -6.48
C GLU A 39 -24.05 -0.33 -6.04
N LEU A 40 -22.71 -0.49 -6.12
CA LEU A 40 -21.73 0.59 -5.95
C LEU A 40 -21.34 1.16 -7.31
N ALA A 41 -21.19 2.47 -7.40
CA ALA A 41 -20.51 3.12 -8.52
C ALA A 41 -19.11 3.58 -8.10
N TRP A 42 -18.12 3.29 -8.92
CA TRP A 42 -16.73 3.64 -8.69
C TRP A 42 -16.15 4.56 -9.76
N SER A 43 -15.19 5.36 -9.42
CA SER A 43 -14.40 6.11 -10.39
C SER A 43 -13.59 5.16 -11.26
N PRO A 44 -13.63 5.27 -12.60
CA PRO A 44 -12.76 4.48 -13.48
C PRO A 44 -11.26 4.72 -13.22
N GLY A 45 -10.89 5.87 -12.67
CA GLY A 45 -9.52 6.18 -12.26
C GLY A 45 -9.08 5.45 -10.99
N TYR A 46 -10.03 4.99 -10.16
CA TYR A 46 -9.76 4.22 -8.95
C TYR A 46 -9.90 2.71 -9.18
N LEU A 47 -11.02 2.27 -9.72
CA LEU A 47 -11.31 0.86 -10.02
C LEU A 47 -11.72 0.71 -11.49
N PRO A 48 -10.75 0.63 -12.42
CA PRO A 48 -11.04 0.44 -13.82
C PRO A 48 -11.70 -0.92 -14.05
N GLY A 49 -12.78 -0.93 -14.84
CA GLY A 49 -13.54 -2.14 -15.14
C GLY A 49 -14.73 -2.41 -14.22
N GLU A 50 -14.80 -1.72 -13.07
CA GLU A 50 -16.00 -1.73 -12.22
C GLU A 50 -17.05 -0.73 -12.75
N ARG A 51 -18.30 -0.87 -12.29
CA ARG A 51 -19.40 0.03 -12.69
C ARG A 51 -19.07 1.48 -12.31
N SER A 52 -19.09 2.36 -13.29
CA SER A 52 -18.95 3.80 -13.11
C SER A 52 -20.29 4.51 -12.98
N LEU A 53 -20.26 5.79 -12.60
CA LEU A 53 -21.46 6.63 -12.69
C LEU A 53 -21.97 6.75 -14.13
N ASP A 54 -21.09 6.72 -15.13
CA ASP A 54 -21.50 6.81 -16.54
C ASP A 54 -22.23 5.56 -17.03
N ASP A 55 -21.90 4.38 -16.48
CA ASP A 55 -22.56 3.11 -16.78
C ASP A 55 -23.87 2.92 -16.00
N ALA A 56 -24.09 3.72 -14.95
CA ALA A 56 -25.26 3.63 -14.10
C ALA A 56 -26.42 4.46 -14.67
N ASP A 57 -27.31 3.79 -15.43
CA ASP A 57 -28.52 4.38 -15.98
C ASP A 57 -29.48 4.76 -14.83
N PRO A 58 -29.85 6.07 -14.67
CA PRO A 58 -30.75 6.53 -13.62
C PRO A 58 -32.09 5.81 -13.56
N ASP A 59 -32.67 5.45 -14.69
CA ASP A 59 -34.01 4.82 -14.80
C ASP A 59 -34.06 3.43 -14.15
N ARG A 60 -32.89 2.85 -13.88
CA ARG A 60 -32.77 1.54 -13.21
C ARG A 60 -32.85 1.60 -11.70
N TYR A 61 -32.80 2.80 -11.10
CA TYR A 61 -32.72 2.99 -9.66
C TYR A 61 -33.89 3.78 -9.13
N SER A 62 -34.42 3.34 -8.00
CA SER A 62 -35.43 4.08 -7.25
C SER A 62 -34.80 5.01 -6.19
N HIS A 63 -33.60 4.70 -5.78
CA HIS A 63 -32.85 5.44 -4.73
C HIS A 63 -31.42 5.67 -5.13
N LEU A 64 -30.91 6.84 -4.74
CA LEU A 64 -29.49 7.18 -4.74
C LEU A 64 -29.04 7.40 -3.30
N VAL A 65 -28.00 6.73 -2.86
CA VAL A 65 -27.36 6.96 -1.56
C VAL A 65 -25.97 7.52 -1.79
N PHE A 66 -25.73 8.71 -1.29
CA PHE A 66 -24.39 9.34 -1.27
C PHE A 66 -23.75 9.14 0.11
N ALA A 67 -22.65 8.40 0.14
CA ALA A 67 -22.00 7.98 1.38
C ALA A 67 -20.68 8.71 1.58
N CYS A 68 -20.51 9.27 2.80
CA CYS A 68 -19.28 9.87 3.31
C CYS A 68 -18.83 11.16 2.59
N GLY A 69 -17.81 11.82 3.15
CA GLY A 69 -17.26 13.07 2.67
C GLY A 69 -18.15 14.28 2.90
N PRO A 70 -17.76 15.49 2.49
CA PRO A 70 -18.61 16.66 2.57
C PRO A 70 -19.71 16.62 1.49
N ALA A 71 -20.95 16.94 1.87
CA ALA A 71 -22.02 17.22 0.92
C ALA A 71 -21.83 18.62 0.36
N HIS A 72 -20.98 18.78 -0.64
CA HIS A 72 -20.55 20.07 -1.17
C HIS A 72 -20.08 19.92 -2.63
N GLY A 73 -20.17 21.03 -3.37
CA GLY A 73 -19.53 21.18 -4.69
C GLY A 73 -20.40 20.77 -5.88
N GLN A 74 -19.96 21.20 -7.07
CA GLN A 74 -20.71 21.10 -8.31
C GLN A 74 -21.00 19.65 -8.73
N GLN A 75 -20.10 18.72 -8.44
CA GLN A 75 -20.27 17.30 -8.77
C GLN A 75 -21.49 16.69 -8.04
N VAL A 76 -21.73 17.06 -6.78
CA VAL A 76 -22.90 16.62 -6.02
C VAL A 76 -24.17 17.25 -6.57
N VAL A 77 -24.13 18.52 -6.97
CA VAL A 77 -25.26 19.20 -7.63
C VAL A 77 -25.59 18.55 -8.97
N GLU A 78 -24.60 18.16 -9.75
CA GLU A 78 -24.82 17.43 -11.02
C GLU A 78 -25.38 16.03 -10.78
N LEU A 79 -24.97 15.35 -9.71
CA LEU A 79 -25.54 14.08 -9.31
C LEU A 79 -27.05 14.21 -9.01
N HIS A 80 -27.48 15.31 -8.36
CA HIS A 80 -28.91 15.58 -8.13
C HIS A 80 -29.69 15.77 -9.42
N ARG A 81 -29.13 16.42 -10.43
CA ARG A 81 -29.77 16.60 -11.74
C ARG A 81 -29.88 15.26 -12.47
N ARG A 82 -28.82 14.48 -12.47
CA ARG A 82 -28.77 13.19 -13.17
C ARG A 82 -29.75 12.17 -12.59
N TYR A 83 -29.90 12.14 -11.26
CA TYR A 83 -30.79 11.22 -10.55
C TYR A 83 -32.01 11.95 -9.97
N ALA A 84 -32.62 12.87 -10.77
CA ALA A 84 -33.72 13.71 -10.33
C ALA A 84 -34.96 12.87 -9.90
N ASP A 85 -35.24 11.77 -10.59
CA ASP A 85 -36.37 10.90 -10.33
C ASP A 85 -36.11 9.88 -9.19
N CYS A 86 -34.87 9.76 -8.72
CA CYS A 86 -34.52 8.93 -7.59
C CYS A 86 -34.77 9.64 -6.25
N ARG A 87 -35.15 8.88 -5.23
CA ARG A 87 -35.07 9.38 -3.86
C ARG A 87 -33.60 9.44 -3.41
N ARG A 88 -33.08 10.65 -3.21
CA ARG A 88 -31.68 10.94 -2.89
C ARG A 88 -31.50 11.06 -1.39
N ILE A 89 -30.56 10.28 -0.83
CA ILE A 89 -30.23 10.25 0.59
C ILE A 89 -28.74 10.41 0.76
N ALA A 90 -28.32 11.34 1.60
CA ALA A 90 -26.92 11.42 2.05
C ALA A 90 -26.77 10.74 3.42
N VAL A 91 -25.70 9.96 3.61
CA VAL A 91 -25.42 9.27 4.86
C VAL A 91 -23.94 9.35 5.23
N GLY A 92 -23.64 9.67 6.49
CA GLY A 92 -22.27 9.79 6.99
C GLY A 92 -21.53 11.00 6.42
N VAL A 93 -22.22 11.98 5.90
CA VAL A 93 -21.65 13.20 5.30
C VAL A 93 -21.38 14.29 6.33
N SER A 94 -20.41 15.16 6.04
CA SER A 94 -20.26 16.45 6.71
C SER A 94 -21.16 17.49 6.04
N VAL A 95 -21.92 18.24 6.82
CA VAL A 95 -22.70 19.40 6.37
C VAL A 95 -21.98 20.66 6.84
N ILE A 96 -21.30 21.30 5.92
CA ILE A 96 -20.53 22.54 6.20
C ILE A 96 -21.47 23.75 6.15
N ASP A 97 -22.29 23.81 5.11
CA ASP A 97 -23.32 24.83 4.90
C ASP A 97 -24.65 24.13 4.63
N PRO A 98 -25.65 24.24 5.53
CA PRO A 98 -26.94 23.58 5.36
C PRO A 98 -27.75 24.13 4.17
N ASP A 99 -27.45 25.33 3.68
CA ASP A 99 -28.13 25.97 2.55
C ASP A 99 -27.45 25.68 1.19
N ASP A 100 -26.29 24.97 1.20
CA ASP A 100 -25.61 24.57 -0.03
C ASP A 100 -26.54 23.72 -0.92
N PRO A 101 -26.69 24.04 -2.22
CA PRO A 101 -27.45 23.23 -3.17
C PRO A 101 -27.06 21.75 -3.20
N ALA A 102 -25.81 21.43 -2.89
CA ALA A 102 -25.34 20.05 -2.74
C ALA A 102 -25.96 19.35 -1.52
N VAL A 103 -26.34 20.07 -0.47
CA VAL A 103 -27.04 19.56 0.71
C VAL A 103 -28.55 19.53 0.48
N THR A 104 -29.11 20.66 0.05
CA THR A 104 -30.57 20.82 -0.10
C THR A 104 -31.17 19.99 -1.24
N GLY A 105 -30.32 19.52 -2.16
CA GLY A 105 -30.72 18.59 -3.22
C GLY A 105 -31.04 17.17 -2.73
N PHE A 106 -30.66 16.78 -1.51
CA PHE A 106 -31.05 15.49 -0.93
C PHE A 106 -32.44 15.55 -0.28
N HIS A 107 -33.23 14.50 -0.46
CA HIS A 107 -34.51 14.34 0.23
C HIS A 107 -34.34 14.05 1.73
N ARG A 108 -33.17 13.47 2.09
CA ARG A 108 -32.79 13.18 3.48
C ARG A 108 -31.28 13.25 3.65
N VAL A 109 -30.84 13.92 4.69
CA VAL A 109 -29.45 13.97 5.11
C VAL A 109 -29.32 13.34 6.50
N LEU A 110 -28.50 12.28 6.57
CA LEU A 110 -28.11 11.60 7.80
C LEU A 110 -26.66 11.98 8.08
N ALA A 111 -26.45 13.23 8.51
CA ALA A 111 -25.13 13.80 8.70
C ALA A 111 -24.30 13.04 9.73
N ARG A 112 -23.01 12.88 9.49
CA ARG A 112 -21.99 12.52 10.49
C ARG A 112 -21.75 13.70 11.41
N ASP A 113 -21.55 14.87 10.82
CA ASP A 113 -21.37 16.15 11.51
C ASP A 113 -22.09 17.28 10.75
N ASP A 114 -22.74 18.18 11.51
CA ASP A 114 -23.51 19.30 10.97
C ASP A 114 -23.37 20.60 11.79
N GLY A 115 -22.30 20.68 12.58
CA GLY A 115 -22.05 21.83 13.49
C GLY A 115 -22.85 21.75 14.79
N VAL A 116 -23.87 20.91 14.89
CA VAL A 116 -24.72 20.71 16.08
C VAL A 116 -24.56 19.28 16.64
N ARG A 117 -24.50 18.31 15.74
CA ARG A 117 -24.42 16.87 16.09
C ARG A 117 -23.16 16.26 15.50
N THR A 118 -22.57 15.32 16.25
CA THR A 118 -21.48 14.48 15.79
C THR A 118 -21.84 13.02 16.00
N ARG A 119 -21.61 12.19 15.00
CA ARG A 119 -21.82 10.73 15.02
C ARG A 119 -20.53 10.04 14.63
N LEU A 120 -20.43 8.75 14.99
CA LEU A 120 -19.30 7.92 14.56
C LEU A 120 -19.26 7.77 13.04
N ASP A 121 -18.05 7.73 12.51
CA ASP A 121 -17.81 7.53 11.10
C ASP A 121 -18.18 6.09 10.68
N LEU A 122 -18.73 5.94 9.48
CA LEU A 122 -19.20 4.64 8.98
C LEU A 122 -18.04 3.66 8.75
N SER A 123 -16.85 4.16 8.44
CA SER A 123 -15.66 3.33 8.21
C SER A 123 -15.21 2.53 9.44
N LEU A 124 -15.58 2.96 10.66
CA LEU A 124 -15.29 2.24 11.90
C LEU A 124 -15.98 0.88 12.00
N ALA A 125 -17.09 0.69 11.30
CA ALA A 125 -17.89 -0.52 11.39
C ALA A 125 -17.61 -1.53 10.27
N GLU A 126 -16.77 -1.18 9.29
CA GLU A 126 -16.43 -2.08 8.19
C GLU A 126 -15.20 -2.92 8.56
N GLN A 127 -15.31 -4.22 8.33
CA GLN A 127 -14.21 -5.16 8.56
C GLN A 127 -13.27 -5.18 7.35
N THR A 128 -11.98 -5.24 7.63
CA THR A 128 -10.93 -5.34 6.61
C THR A 128 -10.11 -6.61 6.81
N GLU A 129 -9.68 -7.21 5.73
CA GLU A 129 -8.72 -8.30 5.78
C GLU A 129 -7.29 -7.76 5.94
N SER A 130 -6.49 -8.45 6.74
CA SER A 130 -5.07 -8.12 6.87
C SER A 130 -4.33 -8.49 5.58
N ARG A 131 -3.46 -7.61 5.13
CA ARG A 131 -2.54 -7.85 4.00
C ARG A 131 -1.11 -7.79 4.51
N PRO A 132 -0.16 -8.53 3.88
CA PRO A 132 1.25 -8.45 4.24
C PRO A 132 1.77 -7.01 4.14
N VAL A 133 2.50 -6.57 5.14
CA VAL A 133 3.15 -5.24 5.15
C VAL A 133 4.57 -5.38 4.63
N THR A 134 4.88 -4.72 3.52
CA THR A 134 6.13 -4.89 2.77
C THR A 134 6.92 -3.61 2.70
N GLY A 135 8.16 -3.64 3.18
CA GLY A 135 9.12 -2.57 2.96
C GLY A 135 9.71 -2.63 1.56
N VAL A 136 9.69 -1.52 0.84
CA VAL A 136 10.27 -1.42 -0.51
C VAL A 136 11.46 -0.50 -0.49
N ILE A 137 12.67 -1.06 -0.74
CA ILE A 137 13.95 -0.35 -0.64
C ILE A 137 14.66 -0.41 -1.98
N MET A 138 14.60 0.67 -2.76
CA MET A 138 15.25 0.78 -4.06
C MET A 138 16.58 1.54 -3.95
N ALA A 139 17.64 0.96 -4.52
CA ALA A 139 18.95 1.64 -4.57
C ALA A 139 18.92 2.74 -5.63
N PRO A 140 19.53 3.91 -5.38
CA PRO A 140 19.81 4.85 -6.46
C PRO A 140 20.79 4.22 -7.46
N GLY A 141 20.91 4.82 -8.65
CA GLY A 141 21.86 4.38 -9.65
C GLY A 141 23.29 4.33 -9.10
N GLN A 142 24.06 3.34 -9.52
CA GLN A 142 25.42 3.06 -9.08
C GLN A 142 26.40 3.17 -10.26
N PRO A 143 26.94 4.38 -10.52
CA PRO A 143 27.79 4.65 -11.69
C PRO A 143 29.05 3.80 -11.74
N GLU A 144 29.56 3.33 -10.58
CA GLU A 144 30.73 2.46 -10.50
C GLU A 144 30.61 1.13 -11.26
N TYR A 145 29.39 0.69 -11.57
CA TYR A 145 29.16 -0.52 -12.36
C TYR A 145 29.07 -0.27 -13.88
N GLY A 146 29.08 0.98 -14.32
CA GLY A 146 29.08 1.34 -15.74
C GLY A 146 27.96 0.68 -16.54
N ALA A 147 28.28 0.05 -17.66
CA ALA A 147 27.33 -0.60 -18.55
C ALA A 147 26.61 -1.83 -17.95
N ARG A 148 27.11 -2.37 -16.84
CA ARG A 148 26.42 -3.47 -16.12
C ARG A 148 25.24 -3.00 -15.28
N GLY A 149 25.10 -1.71 -15.01
CA GLY A 149 23.99 -1.14 -14.25
C GLY A 149 22.68 -1.24 -15.02
N ALA A 150 21.67 -1.90 -14.46
CA ALA A 150 20.33 -2.05 -15.03
C ALA A 150 19.24 -1.48 -14.11
N HIS A 151 19.60 -0.57 -13.18
CA HIS A 151 18.70 -0.04 -12.15
C HIS A 151 17.36 0.43 -12.72
N ARG A 152 17.36 1.26 -13.77
CA ARG A 152 16.11 1.77 -14.35
C ARG A 152 15.19 0.64 -14.81
N LYS A 153 15.71 -0.31 -15.61
CA LYS A 153 14.92 -1.45 -16.09
C LYS A 153 14.34 -2.26 -14.91
N VAL A 154 15.19 -2.60 -13.95
CA VAL A 154 14.79 -3.40 -12.77
C VAL A 154 13.75 -2.66 -11.93
N HIS A 155 13.92 -1.36 -11.70
CA HIS A 155 12.98 -0.56 -10.93
C HIS A 155 11.63 -0.40 -11.64
N ASP A 156 11.63 -0.23 -12.97
CA ASP A 156 10.40 -0.14 -13.75
C ASP A 156 9.62 -1.47 -13.71
N GLU A 157 10.30 -2.62 -13.79
CA GLU A 157 9.67 -3.94 -13.64
C GLU A 157 9.12 -4.15 -12.21
N LEU A 158 9.92 -3.83 -11.19
CA LEU A 158 9.47 -3.90 -9.80
C LEU A 158 8.28 -2.99 -9.52
N ALA A 159 8.29 -1.77 -10.02
CA ALA A 159 7.20 -0.82 -9.80
C ALA A 159 5.89 -1.33 -10.41
N ARG A 160 5.93 -1.88 -11.64
CA ARG A 160 4.77 -2.48 -12.29
C ARG A 160 4.24 -3.69 -11.51
N TRP A 161 5.12 -4.59 -11.11
CA TRP A 161 4.77 -5.76 -10.32
C TRP A 161 4.18 -5.37 -8.96
N LEU A 162 4.83 -4.49 -8.21
CA LEU A 162 4.35 -4.00 -6.91
C LEU A 162 2.97 -3.33 -7.00
N THR A 163 2.65 -2.69 -8.12
CA THR A 163 1.33 -2.08 -8.32
C THR A 163 0.21 -3.12 -8.36
N CYS A 164 0.49 -4.32 -8.87
CA CYS A 164 -0.47 -5.41 -8.98
C CYS A 164 -0.47 -6.34 -7.75
N LEU A 165 0.54 -6.23 -6.88
CA LEU A 165 0.68 -7.12 -5.72
C LEU A 165 -0.28 -6.74 -4.60
N ASP A 166 -1.04 -7.70 -4.08
CA ASP A 166 -1.96 -7.50 -2.96
C ASP A 166 -1.21 -7.48 -1.62
N CYS A 167 -0.57 -6.36 -1.33
CA CYS A 167 0.15 -6.08 -0.08
C CYS A 167 0.09 -4.59 0.29
N ALA A 168 0.32 -4.28 1.56
CA ALA A 168 0.54 -2.91 2.03
C ALA A 168 2.00 -2.52 1.79
N ARG A 169 2.26 -1.58 0.89
CA ARG A 169 3.61 -1.17 0.48
C ARG A 169 4.07 0.04 1.29
N LEU A 170 5.23 -0.08 1.91
CA LEU A 170 5.88 0.99 2.65
C LEU A 170 7.21 1.35 1.96
N PRO A 171 7.28 2.46 1.21
CA PRO A 171 8.54 2.94 0.65
C PRO A 171 9.52 3.29 1.77
N LEU A 172 10.73 2.73 1.71
CA LEU A 172 11.78 2.94 2.70
C LEU A 172 13.11 3.31 2.04
N ASP A 173 13.95 4.05 2.75
CA ASP A 173 15.35 4.28 2.39
C ASP A 173 16.25 3.93 3.56
N THR A 174 17.36 3.25 3.30
CA THR A 174 18.40 2.98 4.30
C THR A 174 19.26 4.21 4.62
N ARG A 175 19.08 5.31 3.86
CA ARG A 175 19.70 6.60 4.18
C ARG A 175 19.08 7.16 5.46
N LEU A 176 19.93 7.61 6.36
CA LEU A 176 19.51 8.33 7.55
C LEU A 176 19.51 9.84 7.28
N ASP A 177 18.51 10.54 7.81
CA ASP A 177 18.39 11.98 7.64
C ASP A 177 17.73 12.59 8.88
N THR A 178 18.47 13.44 9.59
CA THR A 178 17.99 14.11 10.80
C THR A 178 17.13 15.36 10.54
N GLY A 179 17.17 15.86 9.31
CA GLY A 179 16.45 17.07 8.90
C GLY A 179 15.13 16.78 8.17
N ASN A 180 14.86 15.52 7.84
CA ASN A 180 13.66 15.14 7.10
C ASN A 180 12.89 14.03 7.82
N TRP A 181 11.75 14.36 8.39
CA TRP A 181 10.91 13.42 9.15
C TRP A 181 10.43 12.19 8.34
N ARG A 182 10.53 12.20 7.00
CA ARG A 182 10.19 11.06 6.14
C ARG A 182 11.25 9.95 6.17
N HIS A 183 12.43 10.25 6.71
CA HIS A 183 13.53 9.28 6.87
C HIS A 183 13.75 8.97 8.35
N CYS A 184 14.27 7.78 8.62
CA CYS A 184 14.79 7.50 9.95
C CYS A 184 16.05 8.33 10.22
N SER A 185 16.20 8.82 11.43
CA SER A 185 17.39 9.59 11.83
C SER A 185 18.49 8.70 12.41
N THR A 186 18.13 7.49 12.89
CA THR A 186 19.07 6.56 13.52
C THR A 186 18.89 5.13 12.98
N PRO A 187 19.96 4.29 13.09
CA PRO A 187 19.85 2.87 12.73
C PRO A 187 18.80 2.13 13.56
N ASP A 188 18.61 2.49 14.83
CA ASP A 188 17.64 1.85 15.71
C ASP A 188 16.20 2.13 15.27
N GLN A 189 15.92 3.36 14.82
CA GLN A 189 14.63 3.70 14.24
C GLN A 189 14.36 2.87 12.97
N PHE A 190 15.34 2.79 12.08
CA PHE A 190 15.21 2.03 10.84
C PHE A 190 15.00 0.53 11.11
N THR A 191 15.80 -0.06 12.01
CA THR A 191 15.64 -1.47 12.42
C THR A 191 14.27 -1.72 13.09
N SER A 192 13.78 -0.76 13.87
CA SER A 192 12.46 -0.85 14.50
C SER A 192 11.30 -0.84 13.48
N VAL A 193 11.46 -0.15 12.36
CA VAL A 193 10.51 -0.23 11.23
C VAL A 193 10.59 -1.62 10.61
N LEU A 194 11.79 -2.09 10.25
CA LEU A 194 11.96 -3.41 9.62
C LEU A 194 11.34 -4.53 10.44
N ALA A 195 11.55 -4.55 11.76
CA ALA A 195 11.02 -5.58 12.65
C ALA A 195 9.48 -5.65 12.71
N ARG A 196 8.77 -4.72 12.10
CA ARG A 196 7.29 -4.68 12.02
C ARG A 196 6.75 -5.05 10.65
N LEU A 197 7.61 -5.44 9.72
CA LEU A 197 7.24 -5.83 8.36
C LEU A 197 7.08 -7.35 8.26
N ASP A 198 6.24 -7.78 7.34
CA ASP A 198 6.12 -9.20 6.98
C ASP A 198 7.17 -9.63 5.96
N ALA A 199 7.62 -8.70 5.10
CA ALA A 199 8.66 -8.93 4.11
C ALA A 199 9.33 -7.61 3.69
N VAL A 200 10.47 -7.73 3.02
CA VAL A 200 11.17 -6.61 2.36
C VAL A 200 11.44 -6.97 0.91
N VAL A 201 11.22 -6.03 0.00
CA VAL A 201 11.71 -6.07 -1.39
C VAL A 201 12.86 -5.07 -1.51
N SER A 202 14.05 -5.54 -1.88
CA SER A 202 15.22 -4.66 -1.88
C SER A 202 16.13 -4.85 -3.08
N THR A 203 16.48 -3.74 -3.74
CA THR A 203 17.59 -3.68 -4.70
C THR A 203 18.88 -3.18 -4.04
N ARG A 204 18.89 -2.98 -2.72
CA ARG A 204 19.99 -2.38 -1.96
C ARG A 204 20.57 -3.37 -0.96
N LEU A 205 21.92 -3.46 -0.91
CA LEU A 205 22.64 -4.34 -0.01
C LEU A 205 22.17 -4.23 1.46
N HIS A 206 22.14 -3.01 2.00
CA HIS A 206 21.75 -2.82 3.39
C HIS A 206 20.27 -3.10 3.65
N GLY A 207 19.41 -3.04 2.62
CA GLY A 207 18.02 -3.51 2.72
C GLY A 207 17.93 -5.01 2.94
N LEU A 208 18.75 -5.80 2.22
CA LEU A 208 18.88 -7.24 2.44
C LEU A 208 19.42 -7.55 3.84
N VAL A 209 20.60 -7.04 4.16
CA VAL A 209 21.32 -7.40 5.39
C VAL A 209 20.54 -7.01 6.64
N LEU A 210 19.99 -5.81 6.69
CA LEU A 210 19.25 -5.32 7.85
C LEU A 210 17.86 -5.95 7.96
N GLY A 211 17.21 -6.29 6.84
CA GLY A 211 15.97 -7.07 6.84
C GLY A 211 16.17 -8.45 7.45
N LEU A 212 17.16 -9.20 6.97
CA LEU A 212 17.48 -10.53 7.50
C LEU A 212 17.97 -10.48 8.95
N ARG A 213 18.75 -9.46 9.33
CA ARG A 213 19.13 -9.22 10.73
C ARG A 213 17.91 -9.01 11.63
N ALA A 214 16.86 -8.38 11.11
CA ALA A 214 15.60 -8.19 11.84
C ALA A 214 14.71 -9.44 11.85
N GLY A 215 15.15 -10.55 11.22
CA GLY A 215 14.36 -11.79 11.08
C GLY A 215 13.26 -11.70 10.03
N VAL A 216 13.30 -10.68 9.16
CA VAL A 216 12.31 -10.42 8.13
C VAL A 216 12.82 -10.95 6.78
N PRO A 217 12.04 -11.79 6.07
CA PRO A 217 12.44 -12.31 4.76
C PRO A 217 12.55 -11.19 3.73
N VAL A 218 13.55 -11.32 2.84
CA VAL A 218 13.87 -10.30 1.85
C VAL A 218 13.87 -10.89 0.44
N LEU A 219 13.00 -10.39 -0.42
CA LEU A 219 13.15 -10.56 -1.87
C LEU A 219 14.25 -9.61 -2.35
N ALA A 220 15.43 -10.16 -2.60
CA ALA A 220 16.58 -9.41 -3.12
C ALA A 220 16.53 -9.35 -4.64
N VAL A 221 16.68 -8.17 -5.23
CA VAL A 221 16.73 -8.02 -6.70
C VAL A 221 18.01 -7.25 -7.05
N ASP A 222 19.00 -7.93 -7.63
CA ASP A 222 20.28 -7.29 -7.96
C ASP A 222 20.17 -6.54 -9.29
N PRO A 223 20.30 -5.20 -9.29
CA PRO A 223 20.20 -4.41 -10.51
C PRO A 223 21.49 -4.42 -11.35
N ILE A 224 22.49 -5.26 -11.01
CA ILE A 224 23.76 -5.34 -11.71
C ILE A 224 23.83 -6.61 -12.55
N ARG A 225 23.98 -6.48 -13.85
CA ARG A 225 24.14 -7.64 -14.76
C ARG A 225 25.39 -8.45 -14.38
N GLY A 226 25.23 -9.76 -14.31
CA GLY A 226 26.28 -10.67 -13.85
C GLY A 226 26.55 -10.62 -12.34
N GLY A 227 25.68 -9.95 -11.59
CA GLY A 227 25.77 -9.82 -10.15
C GLY A 227 26.68 -8.71 -9.65
N GLY A 228 26.30 -8.14 -8.52
CA GLY A 228 27.05 -7.11 -7.80
C GLY A 228 27.23 -7.46 -6.33
N LYS A 229 27.41 -6.44 -5.51
CA LYS A 229 27.56 -6.61 -4.04
C LYS A 229 26.36 -7.27 -3.38
N LEU A 230 25.15 -7.09 -3.93
CA LEU A 230 23.95 -7.73 -3.42
C LEU A 230 23.98 -9.25 -3.63
N THR A 231 24.29 -9.70 -4.85
CA THR A 231 24.48 -11.13 -5.19
C THR A 231 25.58 -11.76 -4.31
N ALA A 232 26.72 -11.09 -4.15
CA ALA A 232 27.80 -11.59 -3.31
C ALA A 232 27.35 -11.80 -1.85
N GLN A 233 26.59 -10.86 -1.30
CA GLN A 233 26.09 -10.96 0.07
C GLN A 233 25.00 -12.02 0.24
N VAL A 234 24.13 -12.19 -0.77
CA VAL A 234 23.15 -13.29 -0.83
C VAL A 234 23.86 -14.65 -0.74
N GLY A 235 24.94 -14.83 -1.52
CA GLY A 235 25.76 -16.04 -1.46
C GLY A 235 26.42 -16.26 -0.10
N ALA A 236 26.98 -15.21 0.50
CA ALA A 236 27.62 -15.29 1.83
C ALA A 236 26.61 -15.65 2.95
N LEU A 237 25.35 -15.24 2.83
CA LEU A 237 24.28 -15.53 3.77
C LEU A 237 23.55 -16.86 3.46
N ASP A 238 23.89 -17.52 2.36
CA ASP A 238 23.12 -18.67 1.85
C ASP A 238 21.60 -18.36 1.82
N TRP A 239 21.27 -17.16 1.30
CA TRP A 239 19.89 -16.71 1.18
C TRP A 239 19.37 -16.98 -0.24
N PRO A 240 18.26 -17.75 -0.43
CA PRO A 240 17.88 -18.20 -1.78
C PRO A 240 17.08 -17.18 -2.59
N ALA A 241 16.36 -16.23 -1.94
CA ALA A 241 15.43 -15.33 -2.61
C ALA A 241 16.18 -14.15 -3.28
N LEU A 242 16.84 -14.46 -4.40
CA LEU A 242 17.55 -13.50 -5.27
C LEU A 242 17.00 -13.56 -6.69
N VAL A 243 16.72 -12.40 -7.26
CA VAL A 243 16.41 -12.23 -8.68
C VAL A 243 17.53 -11.42 -9.33
N PRO A 244 18.30 -12.01 -10.28
CA PRO A 244 19.29 -11.31 -11.07
C PRO A 244 18.67 -10.27 -12.02
N ALA A 245 19.41 -9.23 -12.41
CA ALA A 245 18.95 -8.17 -13.31
C ALA A 245 18.35 -8.67 -14.63
N ASP A 246 18.94 -9.74 -15.19
CA ASP A 246 18.52 -10.28 -16.49
C ASP A 246 17.26 -11.14 -16.38
N GLU A 247 16.92 -11.62 -15.19
CA GLU A 247 15.73 -12.41 -14.89
C GLU A 247 14.61 -11.57 -14.24
N ALA A 248 14.85 -10.26 -14.06
CA ALA A 248 13.87 -9.37 -13.41
C ALA A 248 12.57 -9.30 -14.21
N GLY A 249 11.51 -9.83 -13.62
CA GLY A 249 10.17 -9.87 -14.19
C GLY A 249 9.17 -10.53 -13.27
N PRO A 250 7.85 -10.42 -13.56
CA PRO A 250 6.77 -10.84 -12.67
C PRO A 250 6.92 -12.28 -12.17
N GLY A 251 7.16 -13.25 -13.06
CA GLY A 251 7.24 -14.66 -12.66
C GLY A 251 8.35 -14.97 -11.65
N ALA A 252 9.54 -14.35 -11.81
CA ALA A 252 10.63 -14.51 -10.86
C ALA A 252 10.32 -13.78 -9.53
N PHE A 253 9.65 -12.62 -9.60
CA PHE A 253 9.25 -11.89 -8.41
C PHE A 253 8.18 -12.66 -7.62
N ASP A 254 7.14 -13.19 -8.28
CA ASP A 254 6.08 -13.97 -7.65
C ASP A 254 6.64 -15.21 -6.95
N GLN A 255 7.50 -15.97 -7.64
CA GLN A 255 8.12 -17.17 -7.08
C GLN A 255 8.84 -16.89 -5.74
N TRP A 256 9.69 -15.86 -5.71
CA TRP A 256 10.47 -15.54 -4.52
C TRP A 256 9.69 -14.77 -3.47
N TRP A 257 8.67 -14.01 -3.88
CA TRP A 257 7.72 -13.39 -2.97
C TRP A 257 6.94 -14.43 -2.18
N ASP A 258 6.36 -15.41 -2.87
CA ASP A 258 5.60 -16.50 -2.25
C ASP A 258 6.48 -17.31 -1.30
N TRP A 259 7.73 -17.56 -1.73
CA TRP A 259 8.69 -18.24 -0.85
C TRP A 259 9.02 -17.40 0.40
N CYS A 260 9.26 -16.11 0.27
CA CYS A 260 9.52 -15.21 1.41
C CYS A 260 8.39 -15.23 2.43
N LEU A 261 7.14 -15.26 1.99
CA LEU A 261 5.96 -15.30 2.86
C LEU A 261 5.65 -16.69 3.41
N SER A 262 6.25 -17.75 2.85
CA SER A 262 6.06 -19.12 3.29
C SER A 262 6.69 -19.41 4.66
N PRO A 263 6.23 -20.47 5.38
CA PRO A 263 6.87 -20.88 6.62
C PRO A 263 8.37 -21.18 6.49
N PRO A 264 8.88 -21.86 5.44
CA PRO A 264 10.31 -22.03 5.22
C PRO A 264 11.09 -20.71 5.07
N GLY A 265 10.57 -19.76 4.30
CA GLY A 265 11.21 -18.46 4.10
C GLY A 265 11.33 -17.66 5.40
N ARG A 266 10.26 -17.60 6.17
CA ARG A 266 10.22 -16.96 7.49
C ARG A 266 11.17 -17.62 8.49
N ALA A 267 11.19 -18.96 8.53
CA ALA A 267 12.09 -19.71 9.40
C ALA A 267 13.57 -19.45 9.05
N ARG A 268 13.89 -19.42 7.75
CA ARG A 268 15.25 -19.11 7.28
C ARG A 268 15.68 -17.68 7.65
N ALA A 269 14.81 -16.70 7.48
CA ALA A 269 15.09 -15.31 7.88
C ALA A 269 15.32 -15.19 9.41
N ALA A 270 14.48 -15.85 10.20
CA ALA A 270 14.62 -15.88 11.66
C ALA A 270 15.95 -16.54 12.10
N ALA A 271 16.39 -17.60 11.41
CA ALA A 271 17.67 -18.25 11.70
C ALA A 271 18.88 -17.32 11.40
N LEU A 272 18.78 -16.49 10.35
CA LEU A 272 19.82 -15.52 9.99
C LEU A 272 19.90 -14.34 10.98
N ALA A 273 18.82 -13.99 11.65
CA ALA A 273 18.82 -12.96 12.69
C ALA A 273 19.73 -13.28 13.88
N ALA A 274 19.99 -14.57 14.11
CA ALA A 274 20.77 -15.05 15.24
C ALA A 274 22.27 -15.22 14.96
N ILE A 275 22.80 -14.78 13.81
CA ILE A 275 24.23 -14.94 13.46
C ILE A 275 25.08 -13.95 14.29
N PRO A 276 25.91 -14.42 15.25
CA PRO A 276 26.59 -13.53 16.19
C PRO A 276 27.99 -13.12 15.75
N GLN A 277 28.62 -13.80 14.78
CA GLN A 277 30.07 -13.63 14.52
C GLN A 277 30.35 -12.89 13.21
N GLN A 278 31.32 -11.99 13.29
CA GLN A 278 31.84 -11.20 12.16
C GLN A 278 33.33 -11.59 11.95
N PRO A 279 33.64 -12.56 11.06
CA PRO A 279 35.05 -12.98 10.82
C PRO A 279 35.97 -11.82 10.52
N LEU A 280 35.52 -10.83 9.74
CA LEU A 280 36.29 -9.63 9.41
C LEU A 280 36.74 -8.83 10.66
N LEU A 281 35.92 -8.80 11.72
CA LEU A 281 36.31 -8.12 12.95
C LEU A 281 37.42 -8.91 13.71
N THR A 282 37.39 -10.23 13.66
CA THR A 282 38.44 -11.09 14.22
C THR A 282 39.75 -10.89 13.47
N GLU A 283 39.69 -10.85 12.14
CA GLU A 283 40.87 -10.56 11.29
C GLU A 283 41.44 -9.15 11.59
N LEU A 284 40.55 -8.14 11.65
CA LEU A 284 40.95 -6.76 11.98
C LEU A 284 41.66 -6.70 13.35
N LEU A 285 41.10 -7.35 14.36
CA LEU A 285 41.73 -7.37 15.69
C LEU A 285 43.12 -8.06 15.68
N GLY A 286 43.24 -9.12 14.86
CA GLY A 286 44.54 -9.78 14.65
C GLY A 286 45.60 -8.85 14.03
N GLU A 287 45.20 -8.04 13.04
CA GLU A 287 46.10 -7.06 12.40
C GLU A 287 46.46 -5.90 13.33
N LEU A 288 45.54 -5.44 14.17
CA LEU A 288 45.78 -4.33 15.09
C LEU A 288 46.58 -4.73 16.34
N CYS A 289 46.52 -6.00 16.74
CA CYS A 289 47.14 -6.54 17.93
C CYS A 289 48.10 -7.72 17.59
N PRO A 290 49.12 -7.53 16.74
CA PRO A 290 50.01 -8.62 16.37
C PRO A 290 50.89 -9.01 17.61
N GLY A 291 50.43 -10.02 18.35
CA GLY A 291 51.12 -10.49 19.58
C GLY A 291 50.20 -10.64 20.80
N GLY A 292 48.95 -10.29 20.72
CA GLY A 292 47.94 -10.57 21.74
C GLY A 292 47.52 -12.06 21.70
N ARG A 293 47.90 -12.82 22.74
CA ARG A 293 47.35 -14.18 22.94
C ARG A 293 45.84 -14.09 23.15
N ALA A 294 45.10 -14.89 22.38
CA ALA A 294 43.68 -15.14 22.59
C ALA A 294 43.41 -15.79 23.94
#